data_7780eb65f5d9bfc9c32602335c42bc70
#
_entry.id   7780eb65f5d9bfc9c32602335c42bc70
#
_cell.length_a   1.000
_cell.length_b   1.000
_cell.length_c   1.000
_cell.angle_alpha   90.00
_cell.angle_beta   90.00
_cell.angle_gamma   90.00
#
_symmetry.space_group_name_H-M   'P 1'
#
loop_
_entity.id
_entity.type
_entity.pdbx_description
1 polymer ?
#
loop_
_entity_poly.entity_id
_entity_poly.type
_entity_poly.pdbx_seq_one_letter_code
_entity_poly.pdbx_strand_id
1 'polypeptide(L)'
;LEKTKQAVNDIGYDLLIEADRRVAEIEQRAYTLLRRRTLLSWLFALSVMAISMHWLPLGSRDMANQVALLLALANFMYCGREFFINAVKQLRHLTANMDTLVALSTGISFAFSCINTVWGDALWGSRGIAWHTYFDASVMIITFVLTGRLLEERAKDATAASIRRLMGMQPKTARLVDGDHVDEVPIATIAKGDVLE
;
A
#
# COMPACT_ATOMS: atom_id res chain seq x y z
N LEU A 1 29.17 -14.85 33.22
CA LEU A 1 28.67 -13.92 32.19
C LEU A 1 28.30 -14.64 30.89
N GLU A 2 29.12 -15.59 30.38
CA GLU A 2 28.81 -16.36 29.17
C GLU A 2 27.64 -17.36 29.35
N LYS A 3 27.56 -18.03 30.50
CA LYS A 3 26.44 -18.93 30.83
C LYS A 3 25.09 -18.21 30.95
N THR A 4 25.10 -16.94 31.38
CA THR A 4 23.89 -16.12 31.45
C THR A 4 23.46 -15.61 30.08
N LYS A 5 24.42 -15.34 29.17
CA LYS A 5 24.13 -15.03 27.76
C LYS A 5 23.54 -16.22 27.01
N GLN A 6 24.06 -17.42 27.23
CA GLN A 6 23.50 -18.64 26.64
C GLN A 6 22.10 -18.95 27.15
N ALA A 7 21.84 -18.79 28.47
CA ALA A 7 20.51 -19.00 29.04
C ALA A 7 19.45 -17.97 28.54
N VAL A 8 19.86 -16.75 28.23
CA VAL A 8 18.99 -15.71 27.66
C VAL A 8 18.73 -15.95 26.17
N ASN A 9 19.71 -16.49 25.45
CA ASN A 9 19.54 -16.94 24.06
C ASN A 9 18.61 -18.17 23.96
N ASP A 10 18.72 -19.10 24.91
CA ASP A 10 17.88 -20.31 24.95
C ASP A 10 16.42 -20.02 25.33
N ILE A 11 16.09 -18.87 25.93
CA ILE A 11 14.73 -18.51 26.40
C ILE A 11 13.95 -17.69 25.35
N GLY A 12 14.45 -17.55 24.11
CA GLY A 12 13.63 -16.98 23.03
C GLY A 12 13.99 -15.57 22.59
N TYR A 13 15.10 -14.99 23.08
CA TYR A 13 15.55 -13.68 22.59
C TYR A 13 15.98 -13.73 21.12
N ASP A 14 16.50 -14.86 20.68
CA ASP A 14 16.85 -15.12 19.27
C ASP A 14 15.60 -15.28 18.39
N LEU A 15 14.53 -15.86 18.95
CA LEU A 15 13.21 -15.98 18.31
C LEU A 15 12.54 -14.61 18.09
N LEU A 16 12.70 -13.68 19.02
CA LEU A 16 12.16 -12.32 18.89
C LEU A 16 12.89 -11.52 17.80
N ILE A 17 14.22 -11.60 17.74
CA ILE A 17 15.03 -10.92 16.71
C ILE A 17 14.75 -11.53 15.31
N GLU A 18 14.58 -12.83 15.24
CA GLU A 18 14.25 -13.50 13.98
C GLU A 18 12.81 -13.23 13.54
N ALA A 19 11.87 -13.12 14.47
CA ALA A 19 10.50 -12.69 14.21
C ALA A 19 10.46 -11.25 13.68
N ASP A 20 11.19 -10.32 14.32
CA ASP A 20 11.26 -8.92 13.89
C ASP A 20 11.90 -8.78 12.49
N ARG A 21 12.93 -9.56 12.19
CA ARG A 21 13.55 -9.59 10.85
C ARG A 21 12.58 -10.10 9.79
N ARG A 22 11.85 -11.19 10.08
CA ARG A 22 10.85 -11.75 9.16
C ARG A 22 9.69 -10.77 8.91
N VAL A 23 9.23 -10.08 9.94
CA VAL A 23 8.20 -9.04 9.81
C VAL A 23 8.71 -7.91 8.92
N ALA A 24 9.91 -7.39 9.18
CA ALA A 24 10.52 -6.33 8.36
C ALA A 24 10.71 -6.75 6.88
N GLU A 25 11.12 -7.99 6.63
CA GLU A 25 11.24 -8.51 5.26
C GLU A 25 9.88 -8.60 4.55
N ILE A 26 8.83 -9.04 5.25
CA ILE A 26 7.47 -9.12 4.70
C ILE A 26 6.96 -7.72 4.38
N GLU A 27 7.15 -6.76 5.28
CA GLU A 27 6.76 -5.35 5.08
C GLU A 27 7.49 -4.74 3.88
N GLN A 28 8.80 -4.95 3.76
CA GLN A 28 9.58 -4.46 2.61
C GLN A 28 9.11 -5.07 1.28
N ARG A 29 8.80 -6.35 1.26
CA ARG A 29 8.26 -7.03 0.07
C ARG A 29 6.89 -6.47 -0.29
N ALA A 30 6.01 -6.29 0.69
CA ALA A 30 4.69 -5.71 0.49
C ALA A 30 4.77 -4.27 -0.05
N TYR A 31 5.65 -3.44 0.52
CA TYR A 31 5.91 -2.08 0.06
C TYR A 31 6.45 -2.04 -1.38
N THR A 32 7.42 -2.91 -1.70
CA THR A 32 8.00 -2.98 -3.06
C THR A 32 6.94 -3.41 -4.09
N LEU A 33 6.09 -4.36 -3.72
CA LEU A 33 4.99 -4.81 -4.57
C LEU A 33 3.95 -3.70 -4.77
N LEU A 34 3.57 -3.00 -3.71
CA LEU A 34 2.65 -1.87 -3.77
C LEU A 34 3.20 -0.76 -4.67
N ARG A 35 4.47 -0.38 -4.50
CA ARG A 35 5.15 0.61 -5.34
C ARG A 35 5.14 0.20 -6.82
N ARG A 36 5.47 -1.06 -7.12
CA ARG A 36 5.47 -1.58 -8.49
C ARG A 36 4.06 -1.54 -9.11
N ARG A 37 3.05 -1.94 -8.36
CA ARG A 37 1.64 -1.90 -8.82
C ARG A 37 1.19 -0.47 -9.06
N THR A 38 1.53 0.47 -8.18
CA THR A 38 1.20 1.89 -8.35
C THR A 38 1.84 2.47 -9.62
N LEU A 39 3.12 2.19 -9.87
CA LEU A 39 3.81 2.66 -11.07
C LEU A 39 3.21 2.08 -12.36
N LEU A 40 2.88 0.79 -12.36
CA LEU A 40 2.22 0.14 -13.51
C LEU A 40 0.80 0.68 -13.70
N SER A 41 0.06 0.93 -12.61
CA SER A 41 -1.26 1.52 -12.69
C SER A 41 -1.22 2.93 -13.29
N TRP A 42 -0.23 3.75 -12.97
CA TRP A 42 0.00 5.05 -13.61
C TRP A 42 0.26 4.92 -15.12
N LEU A 43 1.07 3.93 -15.51
CA LEU A 43 1.32 3.66 -16.94
C LEU A 43 0.02 3.34 -17.68
N PHE A 44 -0.80 2.43 -17.13
CA PHE A 44 -2.11 2.09 -17.72
C PHE A 44 -3.06 3.29 -17.72
N ALA A 45 -3.13 4.05 -16.62
CA ALA A 45 -4.02 5.19 -16.49
C ALA A 45 -3.72 6.29 -17.52
N LEU A 46 -2.45 6.65 -17.66
CA LEU A 46 -2.04 7.65 -18.63
C LEU A 46 -2.28 7.17 -20.07
N SER A 47 -2.05 5.89 -20.36
CA SER A 47 -2.33 5.31 -21.69
C SER A 47 -3.82 5.32 -22.01
N VAL A 48 -4.68 4.90 -21.08
CA VAL A 48 -6.14 4.90 -21.27
C VAL A 48 -6.66 6.33 -21.40
N MET A 49 -6.14 7.26 -20.58
CA MET A 49 -6.51 8.67 -20.64
C MET A 49 -6.13 9.30 -21.98
N ALA A 50 -4.91 9.02 -22.50
CA ALA A 50 -4.47 9.53 -23.80
C ALA A 50 -5.36 9.03 -24.95
N ILE A 51 -5.82 7.80 -24.88
CA ILE A 51 -6.76 7.21 -25.84
C ILE A 51 -8.14 7.88 -25.70
N SER A 52 -8.66 8.02 -24.50
CA SER A 52 -9.96 8.62 -24.21
C SER A 52 -10.03 10.08 -24.65
N MET A 53 -8.93 10.83 -24.49
CA MET A 53 -8.80 12.22 -24.93
C MET A 53 -8.47 12.39 -26.43
N HIS A 54 -8.44 11.28 -27.19
CA HIS A 54 -8.11 11.29 -28.63
C HIS A 54 -6.74 11.89 -28.96
N TRP A 55 -5.79 11.88 -28.03
CA TRP A 55 -4.41 12.32 -28.27
C TRP A 55 -3.65 11.31 -29.16
N LEU A 56 -4.07 10.06 -29.12
CA LEU A 56 -3.54 9.01 -30.00
C LEU A 56 -4.56 8.72 -31.11
N PRO A 57 -4.26 9.01 -32.37
CA PRO A 57 -5.12 8.71 -33.51
C PRO A 57 -5.10 7.20 -33.80
N LEU A 58 -5.89 6.42 -33.07
CA LEU A 58 -6.01 4.96 -33.22
C LEU A 58 -7.00 4.56 -34.34
N GLY A 59 -7.19 5.41 -35.33
CA GLY A 59 -8.05 5.12 -36.49
C GLY A 59 -9.54 5.24 -36.16
N SER A 60 -10.25 4.13 -35.87
CA SER A 60 -11.68 4.17 -35.57
C SER A 60 -11.93 4.26 -34.06
N ARG A 61 -13.11 4.84 -33.70
CA ARG A 61 -13.57 4.92 -32.30
C ARG A 61 -13.64 3.53 -31.66
N ASP A 62 -14.06 2.52 -32.44
CA ASP A 62 -14.20 1.14 -31.95
C ASP A 62 -12.84 0.52 -31.59
N MET A 63 -11.82 0.74 -32.40
CA MET A 63 -10.46 0.29 -32.05
C MET A 63 -9.95 0.96 -30.79
N ALA A 64 -10.16 2.27 -30.64
CA ALA A 64 -9.76 3.00 -29.45
C ALA A 64 -10.43 2.44 -28.18
N ASN A 65 -11.75 2.18 -28.24
CA ASN A 65 -12.50 1.61 -27.13
C ASN A 65 -12.06 0.18 -26.80
N GLN A 66 -11.74 -0.65 -27.79
CA GLN A 66 -11.25 -2.03 -27.57
C GLN A 66 -9.86 -2.01 -26.91
N VAL A 67 -8.95 -1.14 -27.35
CA VAL A 67 -7.63 -1.00 -26.74
C VAL A 67 -7.76 -0.48 -25.31
N ALA A 68 -8.60 0.53 -25.09
CA ALA A 68 -8.88 1.04 -23.73
C ALA A 68 -9.46 -0.03 -22.82
N LEU A 69 -10.38 -0.87 -23.30
CA LEU A 69 -10.93 -2.01 -22.58
C LEU A 69 -9.85 -3.00 -22.16
N LEU A 70 -8.94 -3.39 -23.08
CA LEU A 70 -7.87 -4.33 -22.77
C LEU A 70 -6.90 -3.78 -21.73
N LEU A 71 -6.51 -2.50 -21.85
CA LEU A 71 -5.63 -1.83 -20.88
C LEU A 71 -6.31 -1.69 -19.52
N ALA A 72 -7.58 -1.31 -19.50
CA ALA A 72 -8.36 -1.22 -18.28
C ALA A 72 -8.51 -2.59 -17.60
N LEU A 73 -8.81 -3.64 -18.37
CA LEU A 73 -8.89 -5.01 -17.86
C LEU A 73 -7.56 -5.47 -17.24
N ALA A 74 -6.43 -5.19 -17.89
CA ALA A 74 -5.11 -5.50 -17.36
C ALA A 74 -4.85 -4.75 -16.03
N ASN A 75 -5.22 -3.48 -15.94
CA ASN A 75 -5.14 -2.70 -14.70
C ASN A 75 -6.01 -3.31 -13.59
N PHE A 76 -7.26 -3.67 -13.88
CA PHE A 76 -8.17 -4.32 -12.94
C PHE A 76 -7.62 -5.65 -12.42
N MET A 77 -7.14 -6.51 -13.33
CA MET A 77 -6.65 -7.85 -12.98
C MET A 77 -5.35 -7.81 -12.17
N TYR A 78 -4.46 -6.87 -12.45
CA TYR A 78 -3.16 -6.81 -11.79
C TYR A 78 -3.10 -5.79 -10.64
N CYS A 79 -3.52 -4.55 -10.88
CA CYS A 79 -3.42 -3.47 -9.90
C CYS A 79 -4.63 -3.43 -8.97
N GLY A 80 -5.83 -3.65 -9.50
CA GLY A 80 -7.10 -3.57 -8.76
C GLY A 80 -7.48 -4.82 -7.98
N ARG A 81 -6.82 -5.95 -8.23
CA ARG A 81 -7.21 -7.27 -7.69
C ARG A 81 -7.49 -7.29 -6.20
N GLU A 82 -6.67 -6.63 -5.40
CA GLU A 82 -6.80 -6.62 -3.93
C GLU A 82 -8.08 -5.93 -3.46
N PHE A 83 -8.50 -4.85 -4.14
CA PHE A 83 -9.74 -4.15 -3.82
C PHE A 83 -10.95 -5.06 -4.00
N PHE A 84 -11.00 -5.80 -5.10
CA PHE A 84 -12.10 -6.72 -5.38
C PHE A 84 -12.11 -7.92 -4.44
N ILE A 85 -10.94 -8.51 -4.14
CA ILE A 85 -10.84 -9.62 -3.18
C ILE A 85 -11.28 -9.17 -1.79
N ASN A 86 -10.83 -8.00 -1.33
CA ASN A 86 -11.20 -7.47 -0.04
C ASN A 86 -12.69 -7.11 0.02
N ALA A 87 -13.23 -6.50 -1.04
CA ALA A 87 -14.65 -6.19 -1.13
C ALA A 87 -15.52 -7.43 -1.02
N VAL A 88 -15.18 -8.51 -1.74
CA VAL A 88 -15.92 -9.78 -1.67
C VAL A 88 -15.83 -10.41 -0.27
N LYS A 89 -14.65 -10.39 0.35
CA LYS A 89 -14.48 -10.89 1.72
C LYS A 89 -15.35 -10.12 2.71
N GLN A 90 -15.38 -8.80 2.62
CA GLN A 90 -16.14 -7.95 3.53
C GLN A 90 -17.64 -8.04 3.30
N LEU A 91 -18.07 -8.17 2.05
CA LEU A 91 -19.48 -8.37 1.72
C LEU A 91 -20.04 -9.65 2.36
N ARG A 92 -19.21 -10.71 2.45
CA ARG A 92 -19.59 -11.95 3.16
C ARG A 92 -19.83 -11.75 4.66
N HIS A 93 -19.19 -10.76 5.25
CA HIS A 93 -19.35 -10.41 6.67
C HIS A 93 -20.32 -9.23 6.89
N LEU A 94 -21.05 -8.80 5.84
CA LEU A 94 -21.97 -7.65 5.87
C LEU A 94 -21.30 -6.37 6.39
N THR A 95 -20.01 -6.23 6.15
CA THR A 95 -19.24 -5.04 6.49
C THR A 95 -18.80 -4.34 5.20
N ALA A 96 -18.65 -3.03 5.25
CA ALA A 96 -18.17 -2.24 4.14
C ALA A 96 -17.01 -1.35 4.60
N ASN A 97 -16.00 -1.22 3.75
CA ASN A 97 -14.86 -0.32 3.97
C ASN A 97 -14.53 0.43 2.68
N MET A 98 -13.42 1.19 2.71
CA MET A 98 -12.94 1.92 1.54
C MET A 98 -12.74 1.01 0.31
N ASP A 99 -12.23 -0.21 0.49
CA ASP A 99 -12.02 -1.15 -0.61
C ASP A 99 -13.32 -1.59 -1.27
N THR A 100 -14.38 -1.77 -0.47
CA THR A 100 -15.72 -2.10 -0.97
C THR A 100 -16.29 -0.97 -1.83
N LEU A 101 -16.12 0.27 -1.38
CA LEU A 101 -16.57 1.44 -2.13
C LEU A 101 -15.81 1.60 -3.45
N VAL A 102 -14.50 1.44 -3.43
CA VAL A 102 -13.65 1.51 -4.61
C VAL A 102 -14.01 0.39 -5.59
N ALA A 103 -14.14 -0.85 -5.12
CA ALA A 103 -14.50 -1.99 -5.96
C ALA A 103 -15.89 -1.82 -6.59
N LEU A 104 -16.87 -1.31 -5.85
CA LEU A 104 -18.22 -1.10 -6.35
C LEU A 104 -18.25 0.01 -7.40
N SER A 105 -17.67 1.17 -7.11
CA SER A 105 -17.69 2.32 -8.03
C SER A 105 -16.93 2.04 -9.33
N THR A 106 -15.72 1.50 -9.21
CA THR A 106 -14.90 1.15 -10.39
C THR A 106 -15.49 -0.04 -11.16
N GLY A 107 -16.04 -1.02 -10.46
CA GLY A 107 -16.69 -2.19 -11.07
C GLY A 107 -17.93 -1.82 -11.88
N ILE A 108 -18.80 -0.97 -11.35
CA ILE A 108 -20.00 -0.47 -12.07
C ILE A 108 -19.57 0.34 -13.29
N SER A 109 -18.63 1.27 -13.13
CA SER A 109 -18.13 2.11 -14.21
C SER A 109 -17.49 1.28 -15.33
N PHE A 110 -16.69 0.27 -14.96
CA PHE A 110 -16.08 -0.66 -15.90
C PHE A 110 -17.13 -1.52 -16.63
N ALA A 111 -18.08 -2.12 -15.90
CA ALA A 111 -19.16 -2.92 -16.48
C ALA A 111 -20.02 -2.11 -17.44
N PHE A 112 -20.38 -0.89 -17.08
CA PHE A 112 -21.12 0.02 -17.96
C PHE A 112 -20.34 0.34 -19.24
N SER A 113 -19.04 0.57 -19.13
CA SER A 113 -18.17 0.83 -20.27
C SER A 113 -18.02 -0.38 -21.19
N CYS A 114 -17.96 -1.59 -20.61
CA CYS A 114 -17.96 -2.85 -21.38
C CYS A 114 -19.25 -3.01 -22.18
N ILE A 115 -20.41 -2.77 -21.57
CA ILE A 115 -21.71 -2.83 -22.23
C ILE A 115 -21.76 -1.82 -23.38
N ASN A 116 -21.32 -0.60 -23.16
CA ASN A 116 -21.32 0.42 -24.20
C ASN A 116 -20.32 0.10 -25.34
N THR A 117 -19.19 -0.52 -25.04
CA THR A 117 -18.22 -0.92 -26.09
C THR A 117 -18.78 -2.02 -26.99
N VAL A 118 -19.58 -2.96 -26.45
CA VAL A 118 -20.09 -4.12 -27.20
C VAL A 118 -21.44 -3.81 -27.85
N TRP A 119 -22.34 -3.14 -27.14
CA TRP A 119 -23.73 -2.90 -27.58
C TRP A 119 -24.10 -1.42 -27.65
N GLY A 120 -23.15 -0.50 -27.55
CA GLY A 120 -23.44 0.94 -27.51
C GLY A 120 -24.19 1.44 -28.71
N ASP A 121 -23.81 1.03 -29.93
CA ASP A 121 -24.49 1.41 -31.16
C ASP A 121 -25.89 0.81 -31.27
N ALA A 122 -26.09 -0.43 -30.84
CA ALA A 122 -27.41 -1.11 -30.86
C ALA A 122 -28.37 -0.48 -29.83
N LEU A 123 -27.87 -0.11 -28.64
CA LEU A 123 -28.71 0.41 -27.54
C LEU A 123 -29.01 1.90 -27.69
N TRP A 124 -28.06 2.67 -28.13
CA TRP A 124 -28.09 4.16 -28.09
C TRP A 124 -28.07 4.78 -29.48
N GLY A 125 -27.37 4.17 -30.45
CA GLY A 125 -27.23 4.70 -31.82
C GLY A 125 -28.56 4.79 -32.54
N SER A 126 -29.44 3.81 -32.35
CA SER A 126 -30.81 3.83 -32.90
C SER A 126 -31.69 4.97 -32.38
N ARG A 127 -31.31 5.56 -31.23
CA ARG A 127 -32.00 6.67 -30.57
C ARG A 127 -31.31 8.02 -30.77
N GLY A 128 -30.22 8.07 -31.54
CA GLY A 128 -29.46 9.30 -31.77
C GLY A 128 -28.71 9.82 -30.54
N ILE A 129 -28.50 8.97 -29.51
CA ILE A 129 -27.84 9.33 -28.27
C ILE A 129 -26.37 9.00 -28.40
N ALA A 130 -25.49 10.02 -28.21
CA ALA A 130 -24.05 9.80 -28.13
C ALA A 130 -23.72 9.06 -26.84
N TRP A 131 -23.02 7.94 -26.96
CA TRP A 131 -22.57 7.16 -25.81
C TRP A 131 -21.06 7.30 -25.58
N HIS A 132 -20.67 7.18 -24.32
CA HIS A 132 -19.30 7.31 -23.88
C HIS A 132 -18.88 6.11 -23.04
N THR A 133 -17.59 5.84 -23.01
CA THR A 133 -16.97 4.86 -22.11
C THR A 133 -16.25 5.58 -20.98
N TYR A 134 -16.20 4.97 -19.80
CA TYR A 134 -15.61 5.51 -18.58
C TYR A 134 -14.46 4.63 -18.09
N PHE A 135 -13.69 4.03 -19.01
CA PHE A 135 -12.53 3.22 -18.65
C PHE A 135 -11.45 4.05 -17.98
N ASP A 136 -11.23 5.28 -18.45
CA ASP A 136 -10.32 6.27 -17.87
C ASP A 136 -10.66 6.58 -16.42
N ALA A 137 -11.92 6.88 -16.11
CA ALA A 137 -12.36 7.16 -14.76
C ALA A 137 -12.11 5.95 -13.83
N SER A 138 -12.47 4.73 -14.27
CA SER A 138 -12.28 3.52 -13.48
C SER A 138 -10.81 3.26 -13.17
N VAL A 139 -9.92 3.36 -14.17
CA VAL A 139 -8.49 3.14 -14.02
C VAL A 139 -7.84 4.23 -13.16
N MET A 140 -8.26 5.50 -13.33
CA MET A 140 -7.77 6.62 -12.53
C MET A 140 -8.12 6.49 -11.06
N ILE A 141 -9.35 6.06 -10.71
CA ILE A 141 -9.74 5.84 -9.31
C ILE A 141 -8.82 4.80 -8.67
N ILE A 142 -8.59 3.65 -9.31
CA ILE A 142 -7.68 2.62 -8.80
C ILE A 142 -6.28 3.19 -8.60
N THR A 143 -5.77 3.95 -9.57
CA THR A 143 -4.43 4.53 -9.55
C THR A 143 -4.27 5.53 -8.40
N PHE A 144 -5.24 6.42 -8.19
CA PHE A 144 -5.19 7.39 -7.09
C PHE A 144 -5.28 6.70 -5.73
N VAL A 145 -6.12 5.68 -5.57
CA VAL A 145 -6.23 4.95 -4.32
C VAL A 145 -4.94 4.19 -4.01
N LEU A 146 -4.31 3.55 -5.00
CA LEU A 146 -3.00 2.91 -4.83
C LEU A 146 -1.92 3.94 -4.47
N THR A 147 -1.95 5.12 -5.08
CA THR A 147 -1.02 6.22 -4.75
C THR A 147 -1.23 6.69 -3.31
N GLY A 148 -2.48 6.86 -2.89
CA GLY A 148 -2.81 7.20 -1.51
C GLY A 148 -2.28 6.18 -0.50
N ARG A 149 -2.46 4.88 -0.77
CA ARG A 149 -1.89 3.81 0.06
C ARG A 149 -0.37 3.83 0.10
N LEU A 150 0.28 4.09 -1.04
CA LEU A 150 1.74 4.19 -1.08
C LEU A 150 2.26 5.37 -0.25
N LEU A 151 1.56 6.51 -0.26
CA LEU A 151 1.91 7.67 0.57
C LEU A 151 1.65 7.39 2.05
N GLU A 152 0.56 6.71 2.38
CA GLU A 152 0.25 6.27 3.75
C GLU A 152 1.35 5.38 4.32
N GLU A 153 1.79 4.35 3.58
CA GLU A 153 2.87 3.47 4.03
C GLU A 153 4.19 4.24 4.23
N ARG A 154 4.53 5.16 3.33
CA ARG A 154 5.69 6.02 3.51
C ARG A 154 5.62 6.90 4.76
N ALA A 155 4.44 7.45 5.06
CA ALA A 155 4.24 8.26 6.26
C ALA A 155 4.38 7.42 7.54
N LYS A 156 3.86 6.19 7.55
CA LYS A 156 4.02 5.25 8.66
C LYS A 156 5.50 4.92 8.90
N ASP A 157 6.25 4.60 7.84
CA ASP A 157 7.68 4.29 7.92
C ASP A 157 8.48 5.47 8.49
N ALA A 158 8.22 6.69 8.03
CA ALA A 158 8.88 7.89 8.51
C ALA A 158 8.61 8.13 10.01
N THR A 159 7.38 7.92 10.47
CA THR A 159 7.00 8.05 11.87
C THR A 159 7.69 7.00 12.74
N ALA A 160 7.68 5.73 12.31
CA ALA A 160 8.33 4.63 13.01
C ALA A 160 9.85 4.85 13.12
N ALA A 161 10.49 5.34 12.06
CA ALA A 161 11.91 5.68 12.05
C ALA A 161 12.25 6.79 13.06
N SER A 162 11.38 7.80 13.18
CA SER A 162 11.55 8.89 14.16
C SER A 162 11.46 8.38 15.59
N ILE A 163 10.51 7.52 15.90
CA ILE A 163 10.36 6.88 17.22
C ILE A 163 11.59 6.02 17.55
N ARG A 164 12.04 5.17 16.60
CA ARG A 164 13.25 4.34 16.80
C ARG A 164 14.49 5.20 17.05
N ARG A 165 14.60 6.34 16.40
CA ARG A 165 15.71 7.29 16.59
C ARG A 165 15.71 7.88 18.00
N LEU A 166 14.55 8.27 18.53
CA LEU A 166 14.39 8.76 19.89
C LEU A 166 14.70 7.68 20.94
N MET A 167 14.23 6.45 20.72
CA MET A 167 14.55 5.31 21.59
C MET A 167 16.04 4.96 21.58
N GLY A 168 16.72 5.10 20.44
CA GLY A 168 18.15 4.89 20.31
C GLY A 168 19.02 5.99 20.97
N MET A 169 18.43 7.14 21.29
CA MET A 169 19.10 8.22 22.01
C MET A 169 19.05 8.05 23.53
N GLN A 170 18.35 7.05 24.05
CA GLN A 170 18.43 6.75 25.48
C GLN A 170 19.85 6.33 25.82
N PRO A 171 20.52 7.03 26.77
CA PRO A 171 21.85 6.65 27.22
C PRO A 171 21.79 5.23 27.80
N LYS A 172 22.74 4.38 27.39
CA LYS A 172 22.83 3.00 27.90
C LYS A 172 23.59 2.93 29.22
N THR A 173 24.34 3.97 29.54
CA THR A 173 25.17 4.09 30.74
C THR A 173 24.87 5.41 31.41
N ALA A 174 25.06 5.47 32.71
CA ALA A 174 25.01 6.68 33.51
C ALA A 174 26.23 6.70 34.42
N ARG A 175 26.63 7.88 34.87
CA ARG A 175 27.72 8.08 35.80
C ARG A 175 27.17 8.00 37.23
N LEU A 176 27.55 6.96 37.95
CA LEU A 176 27.22 6.78 39.36
C LEU A 176 28.30 7.42 40.22
N VAL A 177 27.90 8.28 41.15
CA VAL A 177 28.81 8.93 42.10
C VAL A 177 28.77 8.15 43.42
N ASP A 178 29.90 7.50 43.76
CA ASP A 178 30.08 6.82 45.03
C ASP A 178 31.24 7.48 45.79
N GLY A 179 30.90 8.42 46.67
CA GLY A 179 31.88 9.26 47.38
C GLY A 179 32.66 10.18 46.43
N ASP A 180 34.00 9.99 46.32
CA ASP A 180 34.89 10.73 45.42
C ASP A 180 35.14 10.02 44.05
N HIS A 181 34.52 8.87 43.83
CA HIS A 181 34.65 8.12 42.59
C HIS A 181 33.40 8.23 41.73
N VAL A 182 33.61 8.35 40.41
CA VAL A 182 32.54 8.38 39.39
C VAL A 182 32.75 7.21 38.46
N ASP A 183 31.87 6.25 38.54
CA ASP A 183 31.91 5.04 37.70
C ASP A 183 30.82 5.08 36.65
N GLU A 184 31.16 4.70 35.40
CA GLU A 184 30.20 4.56 34.34
C GLU A 184 29.53 3.17 34.41
N VAL A 185 28.24 3.15 34.78
CA VAL A 185 27.49 1.93 35.01
C VAL A 185 26.29 1.85 34.03
N PRO A 186 25.87 0.63 33.63
CA PRO A 186 24.66 0.46 32.87
C PRO A 186 23.46 0.97 33.64
N ILE A 187 22.53 1.69 32.97
CA ILE A 187 21.30 2.24 33.61
C ILE A 187 20.47 1.15 34.29
N ALA A 188 20.52 -0.08 33.79
CA ALA A 188 19.79 -1.22 34.38
C ALA A 188 20.29 -1.62 35.78
N THR A 189 21.48 -1.15 36.22
CA THR A 189 22.04 -1.46 37.52
C THR A 189 21.81 -0.36 38.56
N ILE A 190 21.22 0.77 38.17
CA ILE A 190 20.96 1.92 39.03
C ILE A 190 19.75 1.62 39.90
N ALA A 191 19.90 1.87 41.22
CA ALA A 191 18.87 1.71 42.22
C ALA A 191 18.32 3.06 42.70
N LYS A 192 17.13 2.99 43.31
CA LYS A 192 16.54 4.21 43.91
C LYS A 192 17.36 4.70 45.10
N GLY A 193 17.93 5.88 44.97
CA GLY A 193 18.78 6.50 46.00
C GLY A 193 20.20 6.77 45.49
N ASP A 194 20.59 6.24 44.34
CA ASP A 194 21.89 6.48 43.74
C ASP A 194 22.01 7.92 43.24
N VAL A 195 23.19 8.51 43.41
CA VAL A 195 23.51 9.87 42.92
C VAL A 195 24.15 9.75 41.55
N LEU A 196 23.61 10.46 40.59
CA LEU A 196 24.11 10.48 39.21
C LEU A 196 24.69 11.85 38.86
N GLU A 197 25.76 11.86 38.05
CA GLU A 197 26.34 13.04 37.43
C GLU A 197 25.87 13.23 35.98
#